data_c4e05b85b4201e2ea948510745dca5ff
#
_entry.id   c4e05b85b4201e2ea948510745dca5ff
#
_cell.length_a   1.000
_cell.length_b   1.000
_cell.length_c   1.000
_cell.angle_alpha   90.00
_cell.angle_beta   90.00
_cell.angle_gamma   90.00
#
_symmetry.space_group_name_H-M   'P 1'
#
loop_
_entity.id
_entity.type
_entity.pdbx_description
1 polymer ?
#
loop_
_entity_poly.entity_id
_entity_poly.type
_entity_poly.pdbx_seq_one_letter_code
_entity_poly.pdbx_strand_id
1 'polypeptide(L)'
;MESERDRGLWITWYNLPEQGKDDYLSWLHETYLPGLLKRPGFLWAAHYASLDEEKIPRRTSGAKFTTDDPAVPRGDRYILVCGAEDTNVFGNPLPRELHAGLPAEGRKMLAMRIGERLNVMAEAARVAGPEAKNYQEGMMLAPCIQLGSFQCPWQDEEDALAWYARWRMPAMSKLPGCIRARKLASVAGWAKQAILYEFTSPDARNHFLHSHEDGDSNREWTDKVVRSLMHSPGSANVARRLWPYPFTPA
;
A
#
# COMPACT_ATOMS: atom_id res chain seq x y z
N MET A 1 23.84 9.46 5.97
CA MET A 1 22.98 8.25 6.06
C MET A 1 21.82 8.54 7.03
N GLU A 2 20.92 9.47 6.63
CA GLU A 2 19.77 9.90 7.46
C GLU A 2 18.41 9.49 6.85
N SER A 3 18.42 8.61 5.85
CA SER A 3 17.32 8.53 4.89
C SER A 3 16.28 7.42 5.10
N GLU A 4 16.35 6.64 6.17
CA GLU A 4 15.43 5.50 6.36
C GLU A 4 14.54 5.67 7.59
N ARG A 5 13.90 6.85 7.72
CA ARG A 5 13.13 7.17 8.93
C ARG A 5 11.69 6.64 8.93
N ASP A 6 11.13 6.31 7.77
CA ASP A 6 9.72 5.93 7.64
C ASP A 6 9.51 4.40 7.64
N ARG A 7 9.86 3.75 8.75
CA ARG A 7 9.80 2.29 8.91
C ARG A 7 8.45 1.75 9.36
N GLY A 8 7.59 2.58 9.92
CA GLY A 8 6.22 2.23 10.29
C GLY A 8 5.22 2.73 9.26
N LEU A 9 4.26 1.88 8.89
CA LEU A 9 3.16 2.23 7.99
C LEU A 9 1.82 1.86 8.64
N TRP A 10 0.92 2.82 8.70
CA TRP A 10 -0.49 2.57 8.94
C TRP A 10 -1.24 2.65 7.62
N ILE A 11 -1.84 1.55 7.20
CA ILE A 11 -2.52 1.43 5.92
C ILE A 11 -3.99 1.12 6.17
N THR A 12 -4.88 1.87 5.53
CA THR A 12 -6.33 1.67 5.63
C THR A 12 -6.93 1.55 4.23
N TRP A 13 -7.74 0.52 4.01
CA TRP A 13 -8.53 0.33 2.79
C TRP A 13 -10.01 0.51 3.10
N TYR A 14 -10.75 1.15 2.22
CA TYR A 14 -12.18 1.39 2.39
C TYR A 14 -12.85 1.79 1.08
N ASN A 15 -14.19 1.74 1.08
CA ASN A 15 -15.04 2.33 0.04
C ASN A 15 -15.79 3.53 0.62
N LEU A 16 -16.34 4.36 -0.25
CA LEU A 16 -17.20 5.47 0.11
C LEU A 16 -18.55 5.34 -0.64
N PRO A 17 -19.67 5.80 -0.03
CA PRO A 17 -20.90 5.98 -0.76
C PRO A 17 -20.74 7.12 -1.78
N GLU A 18 -21.53 7.12 -2.84
CA GLU A 18 -21.49 8.22 -3.82
C GLU A 18 -21.97 9.54 -3.20
N GLN A 19 -23.01 9.47 -2.37
CA GLN A 19 -23.52 10.65 -1.66
C GLN A 19 -22.55 11.11 -0.57
N GLY A 20 -22.13 12.36 -0.62
CA GLY A 20 -21.23 12.98 0.35
C GLY A 20 -19.76 12.62 0.18
N LYS A 21 -19.40 11.92 -0.90
CA LYS A 21 -18.03 11.52 -1.20
C LYS A 21 -17.08 12.73 -1.29
N ASP A 22 -17.48 13.76 -1.98
CA ASP A 22 -16.65 14.94 -2.18
C ASP A 22 -16.44 15.71 -0.88
N ASP A 23 -17.46 15.82 -0.03
CA ASP A 23 -17.35 16.41 1.31
C ASP A 23 -16.36 15.60 2.19
N TYR A 24 -16.46 14.27 2.12
CA TYR A 24 -15.51 13.40 2.81
C TYR A 24 -14.07 13.60 2.32
N LEU A 25 -13.84 13.65 1.01
CA LEU A 25 -12.50 13.85 0.43
C LEU A 25 -11.93 15.23 0.81
N SER A 26 -12.73 16.28 0.75
CA SER A 26 -12.32 17.62 1.19
C SER A 26 -11.95 17.62 2.67
N TRP A 27 -12.81 17.09 3.53
CA TRP A 27 -12.52 16.96 4.96
C TRP A 27 -11.25 16.14 5.23
N LEU A 28 -11.09 14.99 4.56
CA LEU A 28 -9.92 14.13 4.72
C LEU A 28 -8.63 14.89 4.38
N HIS A 29 -8.60 15.54 3.21
CA HIS A 29 -7.40 16.16 2.66
C HIS A 29 -7.06 17.50 3.30
N GLU A 30 -8.06 18.28 3.69
CA GLU A 30 -7.86 19.66 4.16
C GLU A 30 -7.86 19.77 5.69
N THR A 31 -8.48 18.81 6.39
CA THR A 31 -8.64 18.86 7.84
C THR A 31 -7.96 17.67 8.53
N TYR A 32 -8.37 16.43 8.19
CA TYR A 32 -7.93 15.27 8.95
C TYR A 32 -6.45 14.95 8.76
N LEU A 33 -5.97 14.85 7.52
CA LEU A 33 -4.58 14.51 7.23
C LEU A 33 -3.60 15.60 7.68
N PRO A 34 -3.84 16.90 7.42
CA PRO A 34 -3.00 17.96 7.99
C PRO A 34 -2.98 17.96 9.52
N GLY A 35 -4.10 17.65 10.16
CA GLY A 35 -4.19 17.51 11.61
C GLY A 35 -3.39 16.31 12.13
N LEU A 36 -3.46 15.18 11.43
CA LEU A 36 -2.72 13.98 11.78
C LEU A 36 -1.19 14.17 11.66
N LEU A 37 -0.75 14.87 10.62
CA LEU A 37 0.68 15.13 10.37
C LEU A 37 1.32 16.13 11.37
N LYS A 38 0.52 16.84 12.17
CA LYS A 38 1.04 17.66 13.28
C LYS A 38 1.41 16.82 14.51
N ARG A 39 1.07 15.54 14.53
CA ARG A 39 1.37 14.67 15.65
C ARG A 39 2.82 14.20 15.62
N PRO A 40 3.49 14.12 16.78
CA PRO A 40 4.85 13.61 16.87
C PRO A 40 4.99 12.21 16.24
N GLY A 41 6.06 11.99 15.49
CA GLY A 41 6.39 10.71 14.87
C GLY A 41 5.70 10.43 13.54
N PHE A 42 4.61 11.14 13.17
CA PHE A 42 4.06 11.07 11.83
C PHE A 42 4.93 11.86 10.86
N LEU A 43 5.36 11.23 9.79
CA LEU A 43 6.30 11.82 8.82
C LEU A 43 5.58 12.29 7.55
N TRP A 44 4.66 11.49 7.05
CA TRP A 44 3.89 11.76 5.84
C TRP A 44 2.58 10.96 5.82
N ALA A 45 1.68 11.37 4.95
CA ALA A 45 0.50 10.61 4.59
C ALA A 45 0.26 10.70 3.09
N ALA A 46 -0.39 9.70 2.51
CA ALA A 46 -0.80 9.71 1.12
C ALA A 46 -2.13 8.99 0.95
N HIS A 47 -3.03 9.55 0.16
CA HIS A 47 -4.34 9.00 -0.14
C HIS A 47 -4.43 8.64 -1.62
N TYR A 48 -4.96 7.46 -1.91
CA TYR A 48 -5.02 6.87 -3.24
C TYR A 48 -6.43 6.45 -3.59
N ALA A 49 -6.75 6.50 -4.89
CA ALA A 49 -7.89 5.81 -5.47
C ALA A 49 -7.41 4.62 -6.29
N SER A 50 -7.98 3.45 -6.06
CA SER A 50 -7.75 2.27 -6.89
C SER A 50 -8.21 2.53 -8.32
N LEU A 51 -7.42 2.09 -9.29
CA LEU A 51 -7.80 2.12 -10.70
C LEU A 51 -8.83 1.01 -10.98
N ASP A 52 -9.69 1.25 -11.96
CA ASP A 52 -10.67 0.26 -12.37
C ASP A 52 -9.99 -1.02 -12.86
N GLU A 53 -10.46 -2.17 -12.38
CA GLU A 53 -9.88 -3.47 -12.69
C GLU A 53 -9.83 -3.76 -14.19
N GLU A 54 -10.81 -3.31 -14.96
CA GLU A 54 -10.91 -3.48 -16.40
C GLU A 54 -9.80 -2.74 -17.17
N LYS A 55 -9.22 -1.70 -16.56
CA LYS A 55 -8.16 -0.87 -17.14
C LYS A 55 -6.76 -1.30 -16.73
N ILE A 56 -6.65 -2.30 -15.84
CA ILE A 56 -5.37 -2.73 -15.30
C ILE A 56 -5.01 -4.07 -15.92
N PRO A 57 -3.93 -4.15 -16.72
CA PRO A 57 -3.38 -5.43 -17.16
C PRO A 57 -3.09 -6.31 -15.95
N ARG A 58 -3.62 -7.52 -15.97
CA ARG A 58 -3.39 -8.55 -14.95
C ARG A 58 -2.45 -9.60 -15.50
N ARG A 59 -1.76 -10.26 -14.60
CA ARG A 59 -0.94 -11.40 -14.92
C ARG A 59 -1.79 -12.50 -15.56
N THR A 60 -1.30 -13.07 -16.67
CA THR A 60 -2.01 -14.11 -17.44
C THR A 60 -1.87 -15.50 -16.84
N SER A 61 -0.93 -15.70 -15.92
CA SER A 61 -0.64 -17.00 -15.31
C SER A 61 -0.81 -17.01 -13.80
N GLY A 62 -1.33 -18.13 -13.28
CA GLY A 62 -1.50 -18.41 -11.85
C GLY A 62 -2.82 -17.87 -11.29
N ALA A 63 -3.67 -18.79 -10.82
CA ALA A 63 -4.85 -18.40 -10.06
C ALA A 63 -4.43 -17.72 -8.76
N LYS A 64 -4.92 -16.50 -8.56
CA LYS A 64 -4.74 -15.74 -7.33
C LYS A 64 -5.84 -16.13 -6.35
N PHE A 65 -5.46 -16.58 -5.16
CA PHE A 65 -6.43 -16.85 -4.11
C PHE A 65 -6.72 -15.57 -3.33
N THR A 66 -7.98 -15.20 -3.26
CA THR A 66 -8.48 -14.12 -2.41
C THR A 66 -9.30 -14.73 -1.28
N THR A 67 -9.14 -14.25 -0.05
CA THR A 67 -9.92 -14.74 1.07
C THR A 67 -11.42 -14.52 0.84
N ASP A 68 -12.21 -15.52 1.17
CA ASP A 68 -13.68 -15.48 1.22
C ASP A 68 -14.21 -15.32 2.66
N ASP A 69 -13.31 -15.23 3.65
CA ASP A 69 -13.68 -15.04 5.06
C ASP A 69 -14.53 -13.77 5.21
N PRO A 70 -15.80 -13.90 5.64
CA PRO A 70 -16.71 -12.76 5.82
C PRO A 70 -16.28 -11.80 6.94
N ALA A 71 -15.40 -12.24 7.84
CA ALA A 71 -14.83 -11.37 8.88
C ALA A 71 -13.79 -10.39 8.33
N VAL A 72 -13.29 -10.59 7.10
CA VAL A 72 -12.34 -9.68 6.45
C VAL A 72 -13.08 -8.60 5.67
N PRO A 73 -13.04 -7.33 6.10
CA PRO A 73 -13.75 -6.25 5.42
C PRO A 73 -13.26 -6.06 3.98
N ARG A 74 -14.17 -5.71 3.06
CA ARG A 74 -13.95 -5.77 1.61
C ARG A 74 -13.71 -4.40 0.94
N GLY A 75 -13.51 -3.33 1.69
CA GLY A 75 -13.18 -2.03 1.12
C GLY A 75 -11.84 -2.09 0.36
N ASP A 76 -11.81 -1.52 -0.84
CA ASP A 76 -10.65 -1.62 -1.75
C ASP A 76 -10.52 -0.44 -2.74
N ARG A 77 -11.50 0.48 -2.76
CA ARG A 77 -11.52 1.61 -3.71
C ARG A 77 -10.60 2.76 -3.30
N TYR A 78 -10.39 2.94 -2.02
CA TYR A 78 -9.51 3.97 -1.46
C TYR A 78 -8.47 3.34 -0.54
N ILE A 79 -7.26 3.90 -0.59
CA ILE A 79 -6.15 3.48 0.25
C ILE A 79 -5.55 4.72 0.89
N LEU A 80 -5.57 4.77 2.21
CA LEU A 80 -4.85 5.77 2.99
C LEU A 80 -3.61 5.13 3.58
N VAL A 81 -2.45 5.74 3.38
CA VAL A 81 -1.18 5.31 3.97
C VAL A 81 -0.59 6.45 4.77
N CYS A 82 -0.26 6.19 6.03
CA CYS A 82 0.51 7.09 6.87
C CYS A 82 1.86 6.46 7.17
N GLY A 83 2.93 7.21 6.98
CA GLY A 83 4.28 6.83 7.33
C GLY A 83 4.73 7.45 8.64
N ALA A 84 5.42 6.67 9.45
CA ALA A 84 6.00 7.09 10.72
C ALA A 84 7.41 6.52 10.89
N GLU A 85 8.16 7.01 11.86
CA GLU A 85 9.51 6.53 12.16
C GLU A 85 9.53 5.01 12.40
N ASP A 86 8.58 4.53 13.19
CA ASP A 86 8.34 3.12 13.44
C ASP A 86 6.86 2.85 13.77
N THR A 87 6.52 1.59 14.02
CA THR A 87 5.13 1.18 14.29
C THR A 87 4.62 1.59 15.67
N ASN A 88 5.49 1.91 16.64
CA ASN A 88 5.08 2.30 18.00
C ASN A 88 4.36 3.65 17.98
N VAL A 89 4.67 4.51 17.00
CA VAL A 89 3.95 5.78 16.80
C VAL A 89 2.43 5.55 16.65
N PHE A 90 2.03 4.42 16.08
CA PHE A 90 0.62 4.05 15.92
C PHE A 90 0.05 3.25 17.12
N GLY A 91 0.87 3.00 18.11
CA GLY A 91 0.49 2.28 19.34
C GLY A 91 0.04 3.21 20.48
N ASN A 92 0.40 4.50 20.42
CA ASN A 92 0.06 5.47 21.46
C ASN A 92 -0.11 6.90 20.90
N PRO A 93 -1.36 7.33 20.65
CA PRO A 93 -2.61 6.56 20.77
C PRO A 93 -2.82 5.61 19.59
N LEU A 94 -3.61 4.59 19.82
CA LEU A 94 -4.05 3.68 18.76
C LEU A 94 -4.93 4.41 17.72
N PRO A 95 -4.98 3.95 16.46
CA PRO A 95 -5.87 4.52 15.45
C PRO A 95 -7.32 4.68 15.91
N ARG A 96 -7.89 3.66 16.59
CA ARG A 96 -9.25 3.72 17.13
C ARG A 96 -9.45 4.80 18.21
N GLU A 97 -8.41 5.07 19.01
CA GLU A 97 -8.45 6.11 20.05
C GLU A 97 -8.37 7.50 19.40
N LEU A 98 -7.51 7.65 18.39
CA LEU A 98 -7.46 8.87 17.58
C LEU A 98 -8.82 9.16 16.93
N HIS A 99 -9.45 8.16 16.35
CA HIS A 99 -10.77 8.27 15.73
C HIS A 99 -11.86 8.62 16.75
N ALA A 100 -11.86 7.97 17.92
CA ALA A 100 -12.81 8.25 19.00
C ALA A 100 -12.65 9.68 19.55
N GLY A 101 -11.44 10.19 19.58
CA GLY A 101 -11.12 11.55 20.08
C GLY A 101 -11.47 12.69 19.09
N LEU A 102 -11.90 12.39 17.86
CA LEU A 102 -12.30 13.41 16.90
C LEU A 102 -13.58 14.14 17.32
N PRO A 103 -13.77 15.41 16.90
CA PRO A 103 -15.07 16.08 16.97
C PRO A 103 -16.19 15.25 16.33
N ALA A 104 -17.45 15.54 16.69
CA ALA A 104 -18.61 14.80 16.18
C ALA A 104 -18.68 14.75 14.66
N GLU A 105 -18.34 15.83 13.97
CA GLU A 105 -18.28 15.89 12.51
C GLU A 105 -17.21 14.94 11.95
N GLY A 106 -16.01 14.95 12.50
CA GLY A 106 -14.93 14.03 12.06
C GLY A 106 -15.31 12.56 12.27
N ARG A 107 -15.97 12.22 13.37
CA ARG A 107 -16.51 10.86 13.59
C ARG A 107 -17.59 10.50 12.57
N LYS A 108 -18.46 11.46 12.20
CA LYS A 108 -19.47 11.28 11.14
C LYS A 108 -18.81 11.01 9.80
N MET A 109 -17.76 11.74 9.45
CA MET A 109 -17.01 11.52 8.21
C MET A 109 -16.36 10.14 8.20
N LEU A 110 -15.69 9.73 9.27
CA LEU A 110 -15.10 8.38 9.35
C LEU A 110 -16.15 7.26 9.24
N ALA A 111 -17.35 7.46 9.79
CA ALA A 111 -18.46 6.50 9.69
C ALA A 111 -18.95 6.29 8.25
N MET A 112 -18.58 7.13 7.29
CA MET A 112 -18.90 6.92 5.86
C MET A 112 -18.05 5.83 5.22
N ARG A 113 -16.97 5.37 5.85
CA ARG A 113 -16.11 4.31 5.31
C ARG A 113 -16.83 2.97 5.32
N ILE A 114 -16.93 2.35 4.16
CA ILE A 114 -17.60 1.07 3.94
C ILE A 114 -16.53 -0.02 3.82
N GLY A 115 -16.66 -1.10 4.59
CA GLY A 115 -15.75 -2.23 4.54
C GLY A 115 -14.31 -1.86 4.93
N GLU A 116 -14.16 -0.94 5.88
CA GLU A 116 -12.85 -0.48 6.34
C GLU A 116 -12.05 -1.61 6.96
N ARG A 117 -10.81 -1.78 6.51
CA ARG A 117 -9.80 -2.61 7.17
C ARG A 117 -8.51 -1.82 7.34
N LEU A 118 -7.79 -2.15 8.40
CA LEU A 118 -6.56 -1.46 8.79
C LEU A 118 -5.45 -2.47 9.03
N ASN A 119 -4.24 -2.13 8.59
CA ASN A 119 -3.01 -2.79 9.02
C ASN A 119 -1.99 -1.76 9.51
N VAL A 120 -1.32 -2.07 10.61
CA VAL A 120 -0.08 -1.43 11.03
C VAL A 120 1.06 -2.37 10.64
N MET A 121 2.01 -1.88 9.85
CA MET A 121 3.06 -2.69 9.27
C MET A 121 4.45 -2.10 9.52
N ALA A 122 5.41 -2.95 9.85
CA ALA A 122 6.82 -2.63 9.89
C ALA A 122 7.46 -2.95 8.53
N GLU A 123 8.35 -2.08 8.07
CA GLU A 123 9.14 -2.36 6.88
C GLU A 123 10.24 -3.39 7.19
N ALA A 124 10.18 -4.54 6.53
CA ALA A 124 11.15 -5.61 6.65
C ALA A 124 12.30 -5.52 5.66
N ALA A 125 12.06 -4.96 4.46
CA ALA A 125 13.08 -4.74 3.44
C ALA A 125 12.66 -3.62 2.49
N ARG A 126 13.66 -2.93 1.92
CA ARG A 126 13.48 -1.87 0.92
C ARG A 126 14.52 -2.00 -0.17
N VAL A 127 14.13 -1.72 -1.41
CA VAL A 127 15.05 -1.48 -2.52
C VAL A 127 14.67 -0.20 -3.25
N ALA A 128 15.68 0.56 -3.64
CA ALA A 128 15.52 1.71 -4.52
C ALA A 128 15.46 1.24 -5.97
N GLY A 129 14.50 1.76 -6.74
CA GLY A 129 14.45 1.62 -8.19
C GLY A 129 15.28 2.69 -8.89
N PRO A 130 15.40 2.63 -10.22
CA PRO A 130 16.15 3.61 -11.01
C PRO A 130 15.66 5.06 -10.84
N GLU A 131 14.37 5.23 -10.54
CA GLU A 131 13.74 6.55 -10.39
C GLU A 131 13.86 7.14 -9.00
N ALA A 132 14.36 6.41 -8.02
CA ALA A 132 14.47 6.86 -6.63
C ALA A 132 15.25 8.18 -6.49
N LYS A 133 16.27 8.39 -7.33
CA LYS A 133 17.08 9.62 -7.37
C LYS A 133 16.28 10.89 -7.64
N ASN A 134 15.11 10.77 -8.27
CA ASN A 134 14.22 11.87 -8.62
C ASN A 134 13.17 12.15 -7.53
N TYR A 135 13.17 11.36 -6.45
CA TYR A 135 12.21 11.45 -5.37
C TYR A 135 12.94 11.60 -4.03
N GLN A 136 12.57 12.61 -3.28
CA GLN A 136 13.13 12.84 -1.96
C GLN A 136 12.66 11.72 -1.00
N GLU A 137 13.61 11.03 -0.38
CA GLU A 137 13.32 9.95 0.56
C GLU A 137 12.56 10.47 1.79
N GLY A 138 11.63 9.65 2.30
CA GLY A 138 10.90 9.91 3.55
C GLY A 138 9.82 10.98 3.49
N MET A 139 9.55 11.59 2.32
CA MET A 139 8.63 12.72 2.23
C MET A 139 7.21 12.36 1.74
N MET A 140 7.05 11.35 0.91
CA MET A 140 5.76 10.85 0.43
C MET A 140 5.92 9.60 -0.41
N LEU A 141 4.80 8.89 -0.61
CA LEU A 141 4.73 7.81 -1.59
C LEU A 141 4.57 8.33 -3.02
N ALA A 142 4.89 7.49 -3.97
CA ALA A 142 4.86 7.72 -5.40
C ALA A 142 3.48 8.13 -5.95
N PRO A 143 3.42 8.71 -7.16
CA PRO A 143 2.17 9.03 -7.85
C PRO A 143 1.30 7.80 -8.15
N CYS A 144 1.92 6.64 -8.35
CA CYS A 144 1.25 5.37 -8.58
C CYS A 144 1.83 4.29 -7.68
N ILE A 145 0.99 3.47 -7.08
CA ILE A 145 1.39 2.33 -6.27
C ILE A 145 0.73 1.05 -6.76
N GLN A 146 1.40 -0.08 -6.50
CA GLN A 146 0.76 -1.39 -6.43
C GLN A 146 0.99 -1.95 -5.03
N LEU A 147 -0.09 -2.23 -4.32
CA LEU A 147 -0.07 -2.71 -2.95
C LEU A 147 -0.73 -4.07 -2.86
N GLY A 148 0.08 -5.09 -2.63
CA GLY A 148 -0.36 -6.44 -2.32
C GLY A 148 -0.37 -6.67 -0.81
N SER A 149 -1.45 -7.24 -0.27
CA SER A 149 -1.57 -7.62 1.13
C SER A 149 -2.13 -9.04 1.22
N PHE A 150 -1.50 -9.91 2.03
CA PHE A 150 -1.77 -11.35 1.97
C PHE A 150 -1.36 -12.09 3.25
N GLN A 151 -1.93 -13.27 3.41
CA GLN A 151 -1.44 -14.33 4.30
C GLN A 151 -0.59 -15.30 3.50
N CYS A 152 0.35 -15.96 4.17
CA CYS A 152 1.12 -17.07 3.63
C CYS A 152 1.12 -18.19 4.67
N PRO A 153 0.86 -19.47 4.31
CA PRO A 153 1.07 -20.58 5.22
C PRO A 153 2.51 -20.56 5.73
N TRP A 154 2.70 -20.79 7.01
CA TRP A 154 4.04 -20.67 7.61
C TRP A 154 5.07 -21.63 6.97
N GLN A 155 4.61 -22.76 6.44
CA GLN A 155 5.45 -23.74 5.73
C GLN A 155 6.04 -23.19 4.42
N ASP A 156 5.35 -22.22 3.78
CA ASP A 156 5.74 -21.63 2.50
C ASP A 156 6.46 -20.28 2.67
N GLU A 157 6.53 -19.75 3.89
CA GLU A 157 7.08 -18.40 4.15
C GLU A 157 8.57 -18.28 3.82
N GLU A 158 9.36 -19.33 4.05
CA GLU A 158 10.79 -19.30 3.70
C GLU A 158 10.99 -19.26 2.19
N ASP A 159 10.18 -20.00 1.41
CA ASP A 159 10.24 -19.98 -0.05
C ASP A 159 9.79 -18.60 -0.60
N ALA A 160 8.71 -18.04 -0.03
CA ALA A 160 8.28 -16.70 -0.37
C ALA A 160 9.35 -15.63 0.00
N LEU A 161 9.99 -15.75 1.17
CA LEU A 161 11.10 -14.88 1.57
C LEU A 161 12.26 -14.98 0.59
N ALA A 162 12.66 -16.19 0.22
CA ALA A 162 13.75 -16.43 -0.73
C ALA A 162 13.42 -15.83 -2.10
N TRP A 163 12.18 -15.99 -2.60
CA TRP A 163 11.72 -15.42 -3.85
C TRP A 163 11.81 -13.89 -3.85
N TYR A 164 11.33 -13.23 -2.78
CA TYR A 164 11.47 -11.78 -2.64
C TYR A 164 12.93 -11.33 -2.61
N ALA A 165 13.77 -11.99 -1.80
CA ALA A 165 15.14 -11.57 -1.58
C ALA A 165 16.04 -11.82 -2.80
N ARG A 166 15.89 -12.95 -3.47
CA ARG A 166 16.78 -13.38 -4.57
C ARG A 166 16.32 -12.94 -5.94
N TRP A 167 15.01 -12.73 -6.10
CA TRP A 167 14.42 -12.43 -7.40
C TRP A 167 13.64 -11.12 -7.42
N ARG A 168 12.53 -11.03 -6.68
CA ARG A 168 11.55 -9.93 -6.84
C ARG A 168 12.13 -8.55 -6.50
N MET A 169 12.76 -8.41 -5.36
CA MET A 169 13.35 -7.13 -4.93
C MET A 169 14.53 -6.71 -5.84
N PRO A 170 15.48 -7.60 -6.21
CA PRO A 170 16.52 -7.27 -7.20
C PRO A 170 15.97 -6.90 -8.59
N ALA A 171 14.86 -7.51 -9.04
CA ALA A 171 14.23 -7.13 -10.30
C ALA A 171 13.67 -5.70 -10.22
N MET A 172 13.03 -5.33 -9.11
CA MET A 172 12.49 -3.99 -8.90
C MET A 172 13.56 -2.91 -8.85
N SER A 173 14.75 -3.21 -8.32
CA SER A 173 15.85 -2.23 -8.27
C SER A 173 16.42 -1.86 -9.64
N LYS A 174 16.09 -2.62 -10.68
CA LYS A 174 16.55 -2.41 -12.07
C LYS A 174 15.44 -1.97 -13.01
N LEU A 175 14.21 -1.99 -12.55
CA LEU A 175 13.04 -1.78 -13.40
C LEU A 175 12.83 -0.29 -13.74
N PRO A 176 12.86 0.12 -15.02
CA PRO A 176 12.51 1.48 -15.42
C PRO A 176 11.11 1.88 -14.92
N GLY A 177 10.97 3.11 -14.43
CA GLY A 177 9.73 3.62 -13.85
C GLY A 177 9.47 3.19 -12.40
N CYS A 178 10.26 2.27 -11.84
CA CYS A 178 10.19 1.93 -10.43
C CYS A 178 10.93 2.97 -9.57
N ILE A 179 10.25 3.46 -8.53
CA ILE A 179 10.84 4.37 -7.53
C ILE A 179 11.37 3.55 -6.37
N ARG A 180 10.55 2.68 -5.79
CA ARG A 180 10.89 1.81 -4.66
C ARG A 180 10.04 0.54 -4.64
N ALA A 181 10.54 -0.47 -3.96
CA ALA A 181 9.73 -1.59 -3.48
C ALA A 181 10.00 -1.81 -1.99
N ARG A 182 8.93 -2.02 -1.22
CA ARG A 182 8.97 -2.17 0.24
C ARG A 182 8.24 -3.45 0.62
N LYS A 183 8.96 -4.39 1.25
CA LYS A 183 8.36 -5.57 1.85
C LYS A 183 7.97 -5.24 3.30
N LEU A 184 6.74 -5.56 3.67
CA LEU A 184 6.15 -5.16 4.94
C LEU A 184 5.71 -6.41 5.72
N ALA A 185 5.88 -6.37 7.04
CA ALA A 185 5.37 -7.35 7.99
C ALA A 185 4.35 -6.69 8.92
N SER A 186 3.20 -7.31 9.12
CA SER A 186 2.13 -6.75 9.94
C SER A 186 2.42 -6.88 11.43
N VAL A 187 2.24 -5.78 12.14
CA VAL A 187 2.24 -5.72 13.60
C VAL A 187 0.81 -5.81 14.13
N ALA A 188 -0.16 -5.29 13.37
CA ALA A 188 -1.59 -5.40 13.65
C ALA A 188 -2.40 -5.40 12.36
N GLY A 189 -3.50 -6.14 12.33
CA GLY A 189 -4.41 -6.26 11.18
C GLY A 189 -4.41 -7.67 10.60
N TRP A 190 -5.29 -7.90 9.60
CA TRP A 190 -5.51 -9.24 9.08
C TRP A 190 -4.36 -9.78 8.23
N ALA A 191 -3.83 -8.99 7.29
CA ALA A 191 -2.76 -9.44 6.41
C ALA A 191 -1.44 -9.56 7.19
N LYS A 192 -0.81 -10.73 7.20
CA LYS A 192 0.50 -10.93 7.84
C LYS A 192 1.62 -10.22 7.10
N GLN A 193 1.52 -10.14 5.78
CA GLN A 193 2.54 -9.54 4.92
C GLN A 193 1.93 -8.61 3.89
N ALA A 194 2.73 -7.64 3.43
CA ALA A 194 2.39 -6.84 2.28
C ALA A 194 3.64 -6.52 1.45
N ILE A 195 3.41 -6.18 0.19
CA ILE A 195 4.41 -5.64 -0.71
C ILE A 195 3.87 -4.36 -1.33
N LEU A 196 4.61 -3.28 -1.19
CA LEU A 196 4.30 -1.99 -1.76
C LEU A 196 5.33 -1.67 -2.85
N TYR A 197 4.87 -1.58 -4.08
CA TYR A 197 5.65 -1.10 -5.21
C TYR A 197 5.25 0.33 -5.53
N GLU A 198 6.23 1.19 -5.76
CA GLU A 198 6.08 2.60 -6.07
C GLU A 198 6.56 2.88 -7.50
N PHE A 199 5.71 3.51 -8.31
CA PHE A 199 5.96 3.79 -9.71
C PHE A 199 5.73 5.27 -10.03
N THR A 200 6.40 5.75 -11.09
CA THR A 200 6.24 7.11 -11.60
C THR A 200 4.85 7.35 -12.21
N SER A 201 4.21 6.30 -12.73
CA SER A 201 2.89 6.36 -13.36
C SER A 201 2.22 4.99 -13.43
N PRO A 202 0.90 4.92 -13.71
CA PRO A 202 0.24 3.66 -14.06
C PRO A 202 0.84 2.97 -15.29
N ASP A 203 1.29 3.71 -16.28
CA ASP A 203 1.90 3.16 -17.50
C ASP A 203 3.24 2.49 -17.20
N ALA A 204 4.06 3.09 -16.33
CA ALA A 204 5.30 2.49 -15.85
C ALA A 204 5.02 1.17 -15.11
N ARG A 205 4.00 1.13 -14.27
CA ARG A 205 3.54 -0.09 -13.61
C ARG A 205 3.06 -1.14 -14.62
N ASN A 206 2.31 -0.76 -15.64
CA ASN A 206 1.78 -1.68 -16.64
C ASN A 206 2.91 -2.26 -17.51
N HIS A 207 3.91 -1.44 -17.85
CA HIS A 207 5.11 -1.92 -18.54
C HIS A 207 5.86 -2.99 -17.73
N PHE A 208 5.94 -2.83 -16.42
CA PHE A 208 6.51 -3.84 -15.52
C PHE A 208 5.80 -5.19 -15.65
N LEU A 209 4.47 -5.23 -15.63
CA LEU A 209 3.72 -6.46 -15.74
C LEU A 209 4.09 -7.23 -17.02
N HIS A 210 4.10 -6.54 -18.14
CA HIS A 210 4.39 -7.15 -19.43
C HIS A 210 5.84 -7.60 -19.59
N SER A 211 6.79 -6.83 -19.07
CA SER A 211 8.21 -7.11 -19.29
C SER A 211 8.83 -8.13 -18.33
N HIS A 212 8.27 -8.26 -17.11
CA HIS A 212 8.88 -9.03 -16.05
C HIS A 212 8.01 -10.17 -15.52
N GLU A 213 6.68 -10.06 -15.54
CA GLU A 213 5.82 -11.11 -15.03
C GLU A 213 5.42 -12.14 -16.09
N ASP A 214 5.28 -11.72 -17.34
CA ASP A 214 4.87 -12.59 -18.45
C ASP A 214 6.06 -13.23 -19.21
N GLY A 215 7.25 -12.62 -19.14
CA GLY A 215 8.46 -13.09 -19.83
C GLY A 215 9.56 -13.67 -18.93
N ASP A 216 9.26 -13.95 -17.70
CA ASP A 216 10.23 -14.25 -16.66
C ASP A 216 10.83 -15.66 -16.74
N SER A 217 12.15 -15.76 -16.69
CA SER A 217 12.89 -17.04 -16.55
C SER A 217 12.60 -17.78 -15.22
N ASN A 218 12.03 -17.09 -14.22
CA ASN A 218 11.61 -17.64 -12.94
C ASN A 218 10.09 -17.81 -12.82
N ARG A 219 9.38 -17.90 -13.94
CA ARG A 219 7.93 -17.98 -14.00
C ARG A 219 7.36 -19.12 -13.13
N GLU A 220 7.97 -20.29 -13.17
CA GLU A 220 7.52 -21.44 -12.38
C GLU A 220 7.62 -21.15 -10.86
N TRP A 221 8.73 -20.58 -10.41
CA TRP A 221 8.91 -20.19 -9.01
C TRP A 221 7.93 -19.10 -8.61
N THR A 222 7.76 -18.08 -9.45
CA THR A 222 6.80 -17.00 -9.26
C THR A 222 5.37 -17.55 -9.15
N ASP A 223 4.97 -18.49 -10.04
CA ASP A 223 3.65 -19.10 -10.01
C ASP A 223 3.43 -19.96 -8.76
N LYS A 224 4.45 -20.67 -8.30
CA LYS A 224 4.42 -21.42 -7.04
C LYS A 224 4.17 -20.49 -5.85
N VAL A 225 4.97 -19.44 -5.71
CA VAL A 225 4.85 -18.49 -4.59
C VAL A 225 3.49 -17.76 -4.64
N VAL A 226 3.08 -17.24 -5.79
CA VAL A 226 1.80 -16.52 -5.90
C VAL A 226 0.61 -17.41 -5.54
N ARG A 227 0.64 -18.70 -5.89
CA ARG A 227 -0.41 -19.66 -5.53
C ARG A 227 -0.47 -19.99 -4.04
N SER A 228 0.63 -19.87 -3.31
CA SER A 228 0.62 -20.08 -1.84
C SER A 228 0.07 -18.86 -1.07
N LEU A 229 -0.05 -17.69 -1.72
CA LEU A 229 -0.50 -16.47 -1.06
C LEU A 229 -2.02 -16.35 -1.07
N MET A 230 -2.63 -16.19 0.09
CA MET A 230 -4.03 -15.83 0.25
C MET A 230 -4.15 -14.31 0.38
N HIS A 231 -4.64 -13.67 -0.67
CA HIS A 231 -4.75 -12.22 -0.75
C HIS A 231 -5.96 -11.67 0.00
N SER A 232 -5.85 -10.45 0.53
CA SER A 232 -7.01 -9.69 1.02
C SER A 232 -7.88 -9.23 -0.15
N PRO A 233 -9.15 -8.86 0.10
CA PRO A 233 -10.03 -8.30 -0.94
C PRO A 233 -9.35 -7.11 -1.66
N GLY A 234 -9.51 -7.04 -2.99
CA GLY A 234 -8.91 -5.99 -3.83
C GLY A 234 -7.39 -6.08 -4.03
N SER A 235 -6.68 -6.92 -3.28
CA SER A 235 -5.23 -7.08 -3.42
C SER A 235 -4.87 -7.84 -4.74
N ALA A 236 -3.83 -7.47 -5.51
CA ALA A 236 -3.05 -6.26 -5.29
C ALA A 236 -3.78 -5.05 -5.90
N ASN A 237 -3.98 -4.02 -5.10
CA ASN A 237 -4.55 -2.77 -5.59
C ASN A 237 -3.49 -2.04 -6.42
N VAL A 238 -3.88 -1.57 -7.61
CA VAL A 238 -3.12 -0.55 -8.34
C VAL A 238 -3.86 0.76 -8.17
N ALA A 239 -3.17 1.79 -7.68
CA ALA A 239 -3.84 2.99 -7.25
C ALA A 239 -3.06 4.25 -7.64
N ARG A 240 -3.81 5.32 -7.96
CA ARG A 240 -3.29 6.66 -8.25
C ARG A 240 -3.46 7.54 -7.03
N ARG A 241 -2.43 8.32 -6.72
CA ARG A 241 -2.45 9.28 -5.61
C ARG A 241 -3.47 10.37 -5.87
N LEU A 242 -4.29 10.64 -4.86
CA LEU A 242 -5.22 11.75 -4.78
C LEU A 242 -4.65 12.90 -3.93
N TRP A 243 -3.93 12.56 -2.86
CA TRP A 243 -3.36 13.53 -1.93
C TRP A 243 -2.03 12.98 -1.33
N PRO A 244 -1.02 13.82 -1.05
CA PRO A 244 -0.96 15.23 -1.46
C PRO A 244 -1.07 15.33 -2.98
N TYR A 245 -1.61 16.46 -3.44
CA TYR A 245 -1.75 16.71 -4.87
C TYR A 245 -0.41 16.53 -5.59
N PRO A 246 -0.39 16.09 -6.85
CA PRO A 246 0.84 15.91 -7.58
C PRO A 246 1.67 17.20 -7.52
N PHE A 247 2.91 17.08 -7.08
CA PHE A 247 3.87 18.14 -7.20
C PHE A 247 4.06 18.42 -8.69
N THR A 248 3.67 19.60 -9.14
CA THR A 248 4.07 20.06 -10.47
C THR A 248 5.52 20.49 -10.31
N PRO A 249 6.50 19.80 -10.93
CA PRO A 249 7.87 20.30 -10.94
C PRO A 249 7.84 21.69 -11.55
N ALA A 250 8.44 22.65 -10.87
CA ALA A 250 8.63 23.99 -11.39
C ALA A 250 9.54 23.96 -12.62
#